data_7dd57a7333c93f85cf5676301239c153
#
_entry.id   7dd57a7333c93f85cf5676301239c153
#
_cell.length_a   1.000
_cell.length_b   1.000
_cell.length_c   1.000
_cell.angle_alpha   90.00
_cell.angle_beta   90.00
_cell.angle_gamma   90.00
#
_symmetry.space_group_name_H-M   'P 1'
#
loop_
_entity.id
_entity.type
_entity.pdbx_description
1 polymer ?
#
loop_
_entity_poly.entity_id
_entity_poly.type
_entity_poly.pdbx_seq_one_letter_code
_entity_poly.pdbx_strand_id
1 'polypeptide(L)'
;MPHYFLDTSALAKLYRKEIGSDLVDRVVAEPDSRRFISRFTILEMESVLALKFRTGEIDAQSMLIARRRLEADLGSRRLLVATVSDDHLRRARQLLIDHGRTEALRGPDALQLSVALGLKRAGLVSVFVAADQKLCRVAIIEGFTTLNPEQPIAL
;
A
#
# COMPACT_ATOMS: atom_id res chain seq x y z
N MET A 1 -5.50 -10.89 15.88
CA MET A 1 -5.12 -11.04 14.45
C MET A 1 -4.77 -9.69 13.87
N PRO A 2 -3.63 -9.51 13.23
CA PRO A 2 -3.31 -8.26 12.59
C PRO A 2 -4.21 -8.03 11.38
N HIS A 3 -4.56 -6.78 11.16
CA HIS A 3 -5.21 -6.32 9.94
C HIS A 3 -4.27 -5.33 9.27
N TYR A 4 -4.20 -5.38 7.95
CA TYR A 4 -3.15 -4.75 7.17
C TYR A 4 -3.69 -3.62 6.30
N PHE A 5 -2.90 -2.57 6.17
CA PHE A 5 -3.03 -1.60 5.08
C PHE A 5 -1.85 -1.78 4.13
N LEU A 6 -2.11 -1.97 2.85
CA LEU A 6 -1.06 -2.11 1.84
C LEU A 6 -0.95 -0.81 1.04
N ASP A 7 0.23 -0.21 1.09
CA ASP A 7 0.61 0.85 0.16
C ASP A 7 0.80 0.28 -1.25
N THR A 8 0.70 1.13 -2.26
CA THR A 8 0.84 0.73 -3.66
C THR A 8 2.16 0.00 -3.93
N SER A 9 3.25 0.42 -3.29
CA SER A 9 4.58 -0.21 -3.43
C SER A 9 4.58 -1.67 -2.98
N ALA A 10 3.79 -2.02 -1.98
CA ALA A 10 3.63 -3.40 -1.53
C ALA A 10 2.61 -4.15 -2.39
N LEU A 11 1.47 -3.54 -2.69
CA LEU A 11 0.41 -4.19 -3.47
C LEU A 11 0.88 -4.62 -4.87
N ALA A 12 1.71 -3.81 -5.52
CA ALA A 12 2.24 -4.13 -6.85
C ALA A 12 2.96 -5.48 -6.88
N LYS A 13 3.58 -5.88 -5.77
CA LYS A 13 4.29 -7.17 -5.65
C LYS A 13 3.37 -8.38 -5.66
N LEU A 14 2.08 -8.19 -5.43
CA LEU A 14 1.08 -9.25 -5.51
C LEU A 14 0.79 -9.65 -6.97
N TYR A 15 0.92 -8.72 -7.89
CA TYR A 15 0.52 -8.90 -9.29
C TYR A 15 1.70 -9.07 -10.24
N ARG A 16 2.91 -8.92 -9.75
CA ARG A 16 4.13 -9.21 -10.47
C ARG A 16 5.17 -9.75 -9.50
N LYS A 17 5.75 -10.91 -9.84
CA LYS A 17 6.77 -11.52 -9.00
C LYS A 17 8.05 -10.70 -9.04
N GLU A 18 8.48 -10.24 -7.87
CA GLU A 18 9.69 -9.47 -7.65
C GLU A 18 10.17 -9.67 -6.21
N ILE A 19 11.23 -8.98 -5.80
CA ILE A 19 11.71 -9.04 -4.42
C ILE A 19 10.57 -8.65 -3.48
N GLY A 20 10.30 -9.50 -2.49
CA GLY A 20 9.25 -9.26 -1.49
C GLY A 20 7.88 -9.81 -1.83
N SER A 21 7.65 -10.33 -3.03
CA SER A 21 6.35 -10.90 -3.43
C SER A 21 5.89 -12.02 -2.51
N ASP A 22 6.79 -12.90 -2.09
CA ASP A 22 6.45 -14.03 -1.21
C ASP A 22 5.88 -13.56 0.13
N LEU A 23 6.39 -12.45 0.66
CA LEU A 23 5.89 -11.89 1.91
C LEU A 23 4.50 -11.26 1.72
N VAL A 24 4.29 -10.54 0.63
CA VAL A 24 2.98 -9.95 0.32
C VAL A 24 1.93 -11.06 0.07
N ASP A 25 2.32 -12.12 -0.63
CA ASP A 25 1.45 -13.29 -0.83
C ASP A 25 0.99 -13.89 0.51
N ARG A 26 1.91 -14.02 1.48
CA ARG A 26 1.57 -14.51 2.82
C ARG A 26 0.63 -13.57 3.57
N VAL A 27 0.88 -12.28 3.51
CA VAL A 27 0.00 -11.27 4.14
C VAL A 27 -1.42 -11.35 3.58
N VAL A 28 -1.54 -11.48 2.27
CA VAL A 28 -2.85 -11.52 1.61
C VAL A 28 -3.56 -12.86 1.83
N ALA A 29 -2.80 -13.94 2.02
CA ALA A 29 -3.33 -15.27 2.28
C ALA A 29 -3.62 -15.55 3.76
N GLU A 30 -3.23 -14.66 4.69
CA GLU A 30 -3.38 -14.88 6.12
C GLU A 30 -4.86 -15.02 6.51
N PRO A 31 -5.25 -16.18 7.10
CA PRO A 31 -6.65 -16.37 7.48
C PRO A 31 -7.05 -15.41 8.61
N ASP A 32 -8.33 -15.05 8.64
CA ASP A 32 -8.94 -14.18 9.64
C ASP A 32 -8.39 -12.74 9.70
N SER A 33 -7.48 -12.39 8.80
CA SER A 33 -6.98 -11.02 8.61
C SER A 33 -7.77 -10.28 7.55
N ARG A 34 -7.81 -8.95 7.69
CA ARG A 34 -8.35 -8.06 6.66
C ARG A 34 -7.21 -7.27 6.03
N ARG A 35 -7.32 -7.04 4.73
CA ARG A 35 -6.34 -6.27 3.95
C ARG A 35 -7.05 -5.10 3.31
N PHE A 36 -6.62 -3.90 3.67
CA PHE A 36 -7.16 -2.66 3.16
C PHE A 36 -6.19 -2.00 2.20
N ILE A 37 -6.72 -1.39 1.17
CA ILE A 37 -6.04 -0.44 0.30
C ILE A 37 -6.86 0.83 0.23
N SER A 38 -6.26 1.95 -0.17
CA SER A 38 -7.04 3.15 -0.45
C SER A 38 -7.60 3.10 -1.87
N ARG A 39 -8.68 3.84 -2.11
CA ARG A 39 -9.18 4.02 -3.47
C ARG A 39 -8.14 4.66 -4.37
N PHE A 40 -7.27 5.50 -3.82
CA PHE A 40 -6.16 6.10 -4.55
C PHE A 40 -5.15 5.07 -5.06
N THR A 41 -4.97 3.96 -4.33
CA THR A 41 -4.10 2.85 -4.75
C THR A 41 -4.54 2.25 -6.08
N ILE A 42 -5.84 2.19 -6.35
CA ILE A 42 -6.36 1.67 -7.62
C ILE A 42 -5.87 2.55 -8.79
N LEU A 43 -5.88 3.86 -8.60
CA LEU A 43 -5.34 4.80 -9.58
C LEU A 43 -3.82 4.67 -9.73
N GLU A 44 -3.09 4.58 -8.62
CA GLU A 44 -1.65 4.42 -8.64
C GLU A 44 -1.21 3.11 -9.30
N MET A 45 -1.96 2.04 -9.12
CA MET A 45 -1.66 0.76 -9.78
C MET A 45 -1.68 0.88 -11.30
N GLU A 46 -2.59 1.65 -11.86
CA GLU A 46 -2.59 1.91 -13.32
C GLU A 46 -1.32 2.66 -13.75
N SER A 47 -0.86 3.62 -12.95
CA SER A 47 0.41 4.31 -13.20
C SER A 47 1.61 3.37 -13.13
N VAL A 48 1.63 2.46 -12.16
CA VAL A 48 2.68 1.45 -12.03
C VAL A 48 2.70 0.52 -13.24
N LEU A 49 1.55 0.01 -13.66
CA LEU A 49 1.44 -0.86 -14.83
C LEU A 49 1.87 -0.14 -16.12
N ALA A 50 1.45 1.11 -16.29
CA ALA A 50 1.83 1.92 -17.44
C ALA A 50 3.35 2.16 -17.48
N LEU A 51 3.99 2.44 -16.34
CA LEU A 51 5.43 2.61 -16.27
C LEU A 51 6.16 1.32 -16.64
N LYS A 52 5.75 0.20 -16.07
CA LYS A 52 6.36 -1.12 -16.36
C LYS A 52 6.23 -1.50 -17.84
N PHE A 53 5.12 -1.15 -18.45
CA PHE A 53 4.92 -1.36 -19.88
C PHE A 53 5.86 -0.48 -20.72
N ARG A 54 5.96 0.81 -20.42
CA ARG A 54 6.82 1.74 -21.15
C ARG A 54 8.31 1.38 -21.05
N THR A 55 8.73 0.84 -19.90
CA THR A 55 10.12 0.44 -19.67
C THR A 55 10.43 -0.98 -20.18
N GLY A 56 9.46 -1.68 -20.74
CA GLY A 56 9.62 -3.02 -21.27
C GLY A 56 9.67 -4.13 -20.23
N GLU A 57 9.38 -3.84 -18.97
CA GLU A 57 9.35 -4.85 -17.92
C GLU A 57 8.19 -5.83 -18.05
N ILE A 58 7.06 -5.37 -18.60
CA ILE A 58 5.90 -6.21 -18.88
C ILE A 58 5.37 -5.92 -20.28
N ASP A 59 4.74 -6.94 -20.89
CA ASP A 59 4.02 -6.80 -22.15
C ASP A 59 2.54 -6.44 -21.92
N ALA A 60 1.81 -6.18 -23.00
CA ALA A 60 0.39 -5.81 -22.92
C ALA A 60 -0.47 -6.92 -22.31
N GLN A 61 -0.13 -8.19 -22.56
CA GLN A 61 -0.86 -9.33 -22.00
C GLN A 61 -0.65 -9.42 -20.49
N SER A 62 0.56 -9.29 -20.01
CA SER A 62 0.90 -9.29 -18.58
C SER A 62 0.21 -8.13 -17.85
N MET A 63 0.15 -6.96 -18.48
CA MET A 63 -0.57 -5.80 -17.95
C MET A 63 -2.07 -6.07 -17.80
N LEU A 64 -2.69 -6.70 -18.80
CA LEU A 64 -4.11 -7.07 -18.76
C LEU A 64 -4.38 -8.12 -17.68
N ILE A 65 -3.51 -9.11 -17.54
CA ILE A 65 -3.62 -10.16 -16.51
C ILE A 65 -3.53 -9.54 -15.11
N ALA A 66 -2.56 -8.66 -14.88
CA ALA A 66 -2.40 -7.98 -13.59
C ALA A 66 -3.65 -7.16 -13.23
N ARG A 67 -4.20 -6.41 -14.18
CA ARG A 67 -5.43 -5.63 -13.98
C ARG A 67 -6.62 -6.52 -13.63
N ARG A 68 -6.81 -7.62 -14.35
CA ARG A 68 -7.90 -8.57 -14.08
C ARG A 68 -7.77 -9.24 -12.72
N ARG A 69 -6.54 -9.56 -12.30
CA ARG A 69 -6.30 -10.13 -10.97
C ARG A 69 -6.65 -9.14 -9.86
N LEU A 70 -6.27 -7.88 -10.01
CA LEU A 70 -6.66 -6.83 -9.07
C LEU A 70 -8.19 -6.69 -8.99
N GLU A 71 -8.86 -6.63 -10.12
CA GLU A 71 -10.32 -6.55 -10.18
C GLU A 71 -10.99 -7.75 -9.50
N ALA A 72 -10.45 -8.95 -9.69
CA ALA A 72 -10.95 -10.17 -9.04
C ALA A 72 -10.76 -10.11 -7.51
N ASP A 73 -9.63 -9.65 -7.04
CA ASP A 73 -9.35 -9.51 -5.60
C ASP A 73 -10.26 -8.46 -4.95
N LEU A 74 -10.58 -7.39 -5.66
CA LEU A 74 -11.56 -6.39 -5.21
C LEU A 74 -12.98 -6.96 -5.18
N GLY A 75 -13.38 -7.66 -6.23
CA GLY A 75 -14.71 -8.25 -6.36
C GLY A 75 -14.99 -9.35 -5.33
N SER A 76 -14.00 -10.17 -5.01
CA SER A 76 -14.09 -11.22 -3.99
C SER A 76 -13.90 -10.69 -2.56
N ARG A 77 -13.62 -9.40 -2.38
CA ARG A 77 -13.30 -8.77 -1.09
C ARG A 77 -12.05 -9.35 -0.42
N ARG A 78 -11.17 -9.95 -1.18
CA ARG A 78 -9.84 -10.33 -0.72
C ARG A 78 -9.02 -9.09 -0.34
N LEU A 79 -9.29 -7.97 -1.04
CA LEU A 79 -8.85 -6.62 -0.72
C LEU A 79 -10.07 -5.75 -0.44
N LEU A 80 -10.02 -4.97 0.62
CA LEU A 80 -11.06 -4.01 0.99
C LEU A 80 -10.60 -2.60 0.65
N VAL A 81 -11.48 -1.80 0.06
CA VAL A 81 -11.14 -0.46 -0.41
C VAL A 81 -11.65 0.59 0.58
N ALA A 82 -10.73 1.39 1.10
CA ALA A 82 -11.07 2.57 1.90
C ALA A 82 -11.22 3.79 0.98
N THR A 83 -12.28 4.56 1.19
CA THR A 83 -12.52 5.81 0.46
C THR A 83 -11.51 6.87 0.84
N VAL A 84 -11.26 7.81 -0.08
CA VAL A 84 -10.45 9.00 0.15
C VAL A 84 -11.39 10.20 0.26
N SER A 85 -11.26 10.95 1.35
CA SER A 85 -12.10 12.12 1.62
C SER A 85 -11.26 13.39 1.71
N ASP A 86 -11.93 14.54 1.76
CA ASP A 86 -11.27 15.82 1.98
C ASP A 86 -10.53 15.86 3.32
N ASP A 87 -11.03 15.15 4.33
CA ASP A 87 -10.34 15.05 5.61
C ASP A 87 -8.99 14.33 5.48
N HIS A 88 -8.92 13.29 4.66
CA HIS A 88 -7.66 12.61 4.36
C HIS A 88 -6.67 13.55 3.66
N LEU A 89 -7.13 14.39 2.75
CA LEU A 89 -6.29 15.38 2.08
C LEU A 89 -5.74 16.42 3.07
N ARG A 90 -6.57 16.91 3.98
CA ARG A 90 -6.13 17.83 5.04
C ARG A 90 -5.09 17.20 5.95
N ARG A 91 -5.30 15.95 6.35
CA ARG A 91 -4.36 15.22 7.21
C ARG A 91 -3.06 14.89 6.48
N ALA A 92 -3.13 14.56 5.19
CA ALA A 92 -1.95 14.36 4.35
C ALA A 92 -1.10 15.63 4.27
N ARG A 93 -1.75 16.79 4.10
CA ARG A 93 -1.06 18.08 4.14
C ARG A 93 -0.35 18.29 5.49
N GLN A 94 -1.00 17.94 6.60
CA GLN A 94 -0.39 18.07 7.92
C GLN A 94 0.81 17.13 8.08
N LEU A 95 0.74 15.90 7.58
CA LEU A 95 1.88 14.97 7.58
C LEU A 95 3.08 15.56 6.83
N LEU A 96 2.86 16.21 5.69
CA LEU A 96 3.92 16.88 4.95
C LEU A 96 4.52 18.06 5.72
N ILE A 97 3.68 18.81 6.43
CA ILE A 97 4.15 19.92 7.30
C ILE A 97 5.02 19.38 8.43
N ASP A 98 4.58 18.29 9.07
CA ASP A 98 5.25 17.73 10.25
C ASP A 98 6.54 16.96 9.90
N HIS A 99 6.57 16.26 8.77
CA HIS A 99 7.64 15.32 8.44
C HIS A 99 8.43 15.67 7.17
N GLY A 100 7.88 16.48 6.28
CA GLY A 100 8.44 16.71 4.96
C GLY A 100 9.81 17.39 4.96
N ARG A 101 10.21 18.06 6.06
CA ARG A 101 11.52 18.70 6.18
C ARG A 101 12.63 17.71 6.52
N THR A 102 12.30 16.64 7.21
CA THR A 102 13.28 15.67 7.73
C THR A 102 13.22 14.33 7.02
N GLU A 103 12.08 14.02 6.41
CA GLU A 103 11.85 12.79 5.67
C GLU A 103 11.44 13.11 4.23
N ALA A 104 11.88 12.29 3.28
CA ALA A 104 11.53 12.46 1.87
C ALA A 104 10.11 11.93 1.59
N LEU A 105 9.13 12.49 2.31
CA LEU A 105 7.72 12.15 2.17
C LEU A 105 7.12 12.94 1.01
N ARG A 106 6.50 12.25 0.05
CA ARG A 106 5.82 12.88 -1.09
C ARG A 106 4.31 12.96 -0.84
N GLY A 107 3.62 13.79 -1.63
CA GLY A 107 2.17 13.97 -1.53
C GLY A 107 1.38 12.65 -1.59
N PRO A 108 1.62 11.79 -2.60
CA PRO A 108 0.94 10.48 -2.67
C PRO A 108 1.17 9.59 -1.45
N ASP A 109 2.39 9.57 -0.91
CA ASP A 109 2.73 8.79 0.29
C ASP A 109 2.00 9.31 1.52
N ALA A 110 1.94 10.63 1.68
CA ALA A 110 1.20 11.28 2.77
C ALA A 110 -0.29 10.97 2.69
N LEU A 111 -0.86 10.93 1.49
CA LEU A 111 -2.26 10.58 1.29
C LEU A 111 -2.54 9.14 1.68
N GLN A 112 -1.72 8.19 1.24
CA GLN A 112 -1.83 6.78 1.62
C GLN A 112 -1.75 6.61 3.14
N LEU A 113 -0.76 7.24 3.76
CA LEU A 113 -0.59 7.16 5.21
C LEU A 113 -1.78 7.79 5.95
N SER A 114 -2.34 8.88 5.45
CA SER A 114 -3.51 9.52 6.09
C SER A 114 -4.75 8.62 6.07
N VAL A 115 -4.98 7.89 4.98
CA VAL A 115 -6.08 6.91 4.89
C VAL A 115 -5.83 5.77 5.89
N ALA A 116 -4.63 5.23 5.93
CA ALA A 116 -4.25 4.17 6.87
C ALA A 116 -4.42 4.61 8.32
N LEU A 117 -4.02 5.84 8.67
CA LEU A 117 -4.20 6.40 10.03
C LEU A 117 -5.67 6.54 10.40
N GLY A 118 -6.53 6.90 9.46
CA GLY A 118 -7.97 6.93 9.68
C GLY A 118 -8.52 5.55 10.03
N LEU A 119 -8.11 4.52 9.31
CA LEU A 119 -8.48 3.13 9.59
C LEU A 119 -7.91 2.65 10.93
N LYS A 120 -6.69 3.04 11.26
CA LYS A 120 -6.08 2.71 12.56
C LYS A 120 -6.86 3.31 13.71
N ARG A 121 -7.25 4.58 13.62
CA ARG A 121 -8.08 5.23 14.65
C ARG A 121 -9.44 4.56 14.82
N ALA A 122 -9.99 4.00 13.73
CA ALA A 122 -11.24 3.23 13.78
C ALA A 122 -11.05 1.79 14.28
N GLY A 123 -9.81 1.37 14.60
CA GLY A 123 -9.51 0.02 15.05
C GLY A 123 -9.53 -1.05 13.97
N LEU A 124 -9.46 -0.64 12.69
CA LEU A 124 -9.60 -1.55 11.54
C LEU A 124 -8.28 -2.08 11.01
N VAL A 125 -7.17 -1.39 11.26
CA VAL A 125 -5.83 -1.83 10.84
C VAL A 125 -4.81 -1.58 11.95
N SER A 126 -3.77 -2.41 11.97
CA SER A 126 -2.67 -2.30 12.94
C SER A 126 -1.30 -2.33 12.28
N VAL A 127 -1.19 -2.85 11.06
CA VAL A 127 0.08 -3.01 10.34
C VAL A 127 0.03 -2.25 9.02
N PHE A 128 1.06 -1.44 8.78
CA PHE A 128 1.26 -0.72 7.52
C PHE A 128 2.32 -1.44 6.69
N VAL A 129 1.97 -1.84 5.48
CA VAL A 129 2.84 -2.62 4.59
C VAL A 129 3.27 -1.74 3.43
N ALA A 130 4.56 -1.46 3.32
CA ALA A 130 5.13 -0.64 2.26
C ALA A 130 6.57 -1.07 1.96
N ALA A 131 6.94 -1.06 0.69
CA ALA A 131 8.31 -1.36 0.25
C ALA A 131 9.23 -0.13 0.28
N ASP A 132 8.73 1.00 0.75
CA ASP A 132 9.46 2.26 0.86
C ASP A 132 9.90 2.47 2.31
N GLN A 133 11.22 2.44 2.57
CA GLN A 133 11.79 2.65 3.90
C GLN A 133 11.43 4.00 4.50
N LYS A 134 11.42 5.05 3.69
CA LYS A 134 11.14 6.42 4.14
C LYS A 134 9.70 6.53 4.62
N LEU A 135 8.78 5.95 3.87
CA LEU A 135 7.36 5.90 4.25
C LEU A 135 7.16 5.05 5.50
N CYS A 136 7.83 3.91 5.62
CA CYS A 136 7.79 3.09 6.83
C CYS A 136 8.27 3.84 8.07
N ARG A 137 9.35 4.64 7.96
CA ARG A 137 9.83 5.45 9.09
C ARG A 137 8.77 6.43 9.58
N VAL A 138 8.12 7.13 8.67
CA VAL A 138 7.05 8.07 9.04
C VAL A 138 5.87 7.33 9.66
N ALA A 139 5.49 6.18 9.09
CA ALA A 139 4.41 5.34 9.63
C ALA A 139 4.72 4.89 11.07
N ILE A 140 5.97 4.52 11.36
CA ILE A 140 6.40 4.16 12.73
C ILE A 140 6.26 5.35 13.67
N ILE A 141 6.69 6.53 13.27
CA ILE A 141 6.56 7.75 14.08
C ILE A 141 5.08 8.02 14.40
N GLU A 142 4.19 7.76 13.45
CA GLU A 142 2.74 7.92 13.61
C GLU A 142 2.07 6.75 14.35
N GLY A 143 2.84 5.78 14.83
CA GLY A 143 2.36 4.73 15.72
C GLY A 143 1.98 3.40 15.06
N PHE A 144 2.33 3.18 13.79
CA PHE A 144 2.14 1.89 13.14
C PHE A 144 3.23 0.89 13.47
N THR A 145 2.85 -0.38 13.54
CA THR A 145 3.76 -1.48 13.24
C THR A 145 3.90 -1.53 11.72
N THR A 146 5.12 -1.62 11.21
CA THR A 146 5.36 -1.64 9.77
C THR A 146 5.93 -2.97 9.32
N LEU A 147 5.66 -3.29 8.04
CA LEU A 147 6.21 -4.45 7.37
C LEU A 147 6.72 -4.00 6.01
N ASN A 148 8.03 -4.11 5.79
CA ASN A 148 8.63 -3.83 4.49
C ASN A 148 8.94 -5.15 3.80
N PRO A 149 8.27 -5.49 2.67
CA PRO A 149 8.47 -6.77 1.99
C PRO A 149 9.89 -6.97 1.46
N GLU A 150 10.61 -5.88 1.18
CA GLU A 150 11.99 -5.94 0.68
C GLU A 150 13.03 -6.03 1.80
N GLN A 151 12.60 -5.84 3.05
CA GLN A 151 13.45 -5.90 4.22
C GLN A 151 12.78 -6.77 5.29
N PRO A 152 12.73 -8.09 5.09
CA PRO A 152 12.19 -8.98 6.09
C PRO A 152 12.99 -8.82 7.37
N ILE A 153 12.29 -8.81 8.51
CA ILE A 153 12.90 -8.72 9.83
C ILE A 153 13.94 -9.84 9.95
N ALA A 154 15.17 -9.45 10.21
CA ALA A 154 16.20 -10.43 10.59
C ALA A 154 15.74 -11.08 11.90
N LEU A 155 15.56 -12.39 11.85
CA LEU A 155 15.31 -13.20 13.05
C LEU A 155 16.54 -13.17 13.94
#